data_1db84773f6aa9299f47554a9f62fb5ce
#
_entry.id   1db84773f6aa9299f47554a9f62fb5ce
#
_cell.length_a   1.000
_cell.length_b   1.000
_cell.length_c   1.000
_cell.angle_alpha   90.00
_cell.angle_beta   90.00
_cell.angle_gamma   90.00
#
_symmetry.space_group_name_H-M   'P 1'
#
loop_
_entity.id
_entity.type
_entity.pdbx_description
1 polymer ?
#
loop_
_entity_poly.entity_id
_entity_poly.type
_entity_poly.pdbx_seq_one_letter_code
_entity_poly.pdbx_strand_id
1 'polypeptide(L)'
;FNAIHIITTISSIAVGVVTAAMICVMSVMNGFGTVVEQMFSQFDPDIRITAQNGKSFHLSPETKDQLLALPEVNLLSESIEETALIYFEDKQTPVQLMGVDSVFDSLTDIDNIITDGHFEVYDGAFDRAVLGQLLAWKIGIGARFIHGIQVYAPKRNSKVNMLRPDANFNTETCFIAGIFAVNQQKYDENLMLVDIDLARRLLDYETTEVTALQVGVAEGYSIRRAKRDIAAILGEGY
;
A
#
# COMPACT_ATOMS: atom_id res chain seq x y z
N PHE A 1 -31.96 -56.12 -25.41
CA PHE A 1 -31.57 -54.83 -24.85
C PHE A 1 -32.58 -53.81 -25.40
N ASN A 2 -33.41 -53.23 -24.53
CA ASN A 2 -34.39 -52.26 -24.95
C ASN A 2 -33.70 -50.90 -25.23
N ALA A 3 -33.97 -50.31 -26.39
CA ALA A 3 -33.43 -49.00 -26.78
C ALA A 3 -33.62 -47.93 -25.69
N ILE A 4 -34.70 -48.05 -24.90
CA ILE A 4 -35.02 -47.18 -23.77
C ILE A 4 -33.91 -47.19 -22.69
N HIS A 5 -33.38 -48.37 -22.33
CA HIS A 5 -32.33 -48.47 -21.34
C HIS A 5 -31.02 -47.82 -21.81
N ILE A 6 -30.71 -47.94 -23.10
CA ILE A 6 -29.51 -47.31 -23.68
C ILE A 6 -29.62 -45.78 -23.61
N ILE A 7 -30.77 -45.22 -24.02
CA ILE A 7 -31.00 -43.78 -24.00
C ILE A 7 -30.94 -43.23 -22.56
N THR A 8 -31.60 -43.92 -21.62
CA THR A 8 -31.57 -43.48 -20.21
C THR A 8 -30.17 -43.51 -19.63
N THR A 9 -29.35 -44.55 -19.92
CA THR A 9 -28.00 -44.66 -19.47
C THR A 9 -27.11 -43.54 -20.04
N ILE A 10 -27.22 -43.27 -21.33
CA ILE A 10 -26.47 -42.17 -21.98
C ILE A 10 -26.86 -40.82 -21.37
N SER A 11 -28.15 -40.58 -21.18
CA SER A 11 -28.61 -39.33 -20.54
C SER A 11 -28.10 -39.19 -19.11
N SER A 12 -28.10 -40.25 -18.31
CA SER A 12 -27.60 -40.23 -16.93
C SER A 12 -26.09 -39.96 -16.90
N ILE A 13 -25.33 -40.57 -17.79
CA ILE A 13 -23.88 -40.32 -17.90
C ILE A 13 -23.62 -38.86 -18.32
N ALA A 14 -24.36 -38.37 -19.31
CA ALA A 14 -24.21 -37.00 -19.77
C ALA A 14 -24.48 -35.97 -18.66
N VAL A 15 -25.55 -36.15 -17.89
CA VAL A 15 -25.85 -35.31 -16.73
C VAL A 15 -24.74 -35.42 -15.67
N GLY A 16 -24.26 -36.65 -15.39
CA GLY A 16 -23.17 -36.83 -14.45
C GLY A 16 -21.88 -36.13 -14.84
N VAL A 17 -21.49 -36.19 -16.13
CA VAL A 17 -20.31 -35.50 -16.66
C VAL A 17 -20.45 -33.97 -16.57
N VAL A 18 -21.61 -33.45 -16.97
CA VAL A 18 -21.85 -31.99 -16.88
C VAL A 18 -21.83 -31.50 -15.43
N THR A 19 -22.45 -32.25 -14.52
CA THR A 19 -22.44 -31.91 -13.09
C THR A 19 -21.02 -31.94 -12.52
N ALA A 20 -20.26 -32.98 -12.83
CA ALA A 20 -18.85 -33.09 -12.40
C ALA A 20 -17.99 -31.90 -12.94
N ALA A 21 -18.16 -31.58 -14.22
CA ALA A 21 -17.47 -30.43 -14.83
C ALA A 21 -17.82 -29.11 -14.12
N MET A 22 -19.09 -28.90 -13.80
CA MET A 22 -19.56 -27.69 -13.11
C MET A 22 -18.97 -27.59 -11.68
N ILE A 23 -18.92 -28.70 -10.96
CA ILE A 23 -18.30 -28.73 -9.61
C ILE A 23 -16.79 -28.45 -9.71
N CYS A 24 -16.10 -29.01 -10.70
CA CYS A 24 -14.67 -28.73 -10.90
C CYS A 24 -14.42 -27.23 -11.18
N VAL A 25 -15.21 -26.62 -12.06
CA VAL A 25 -15.08 -25.19 -12.37
C VAL A 25 -15.35 -24.33 -11.15
N MET A 26 -16.42 -24.62 -10.40
CA MET A 26 -16.72 -23.87 -9.16
C MET A 26 -15.63 -24.04 -8.08
N SER A 27 -15.08 -25.25 -7.95
CA SER A 27 -13.99 -25.52 -7.02
C SER A 27 -12.72 -24.72 -7.37
N VAL A 28 -12.36 -24.69 -8.66
CA VAL A 28 -11.22 -23.88 -9.15
C VAL A 28 -11.48 -22.39 -8.93
N MET A 29 -12.67 -21.90 -9.23
CA MET A 29 -13.03 -20.49 -9.02
C MET A 29 -12.96 -20.08 -7.54
N ASN A 30 -13.45 -20.92 -6.64
CA ASN A 30 -13.36 -20.66 -5.20
C ASN A 30 -11.91 -20.69 -4.72
N GLY A 31 -11.10 -21.68 -5.14
CA GLY A 31 -9.70 -21.75 -4.80
C GLY A 31 -8.89 -20.57 -5.32
N PHE A 32 -9.19 -20.12 -6.55
CA PHE A 32 -8.55 -18.93 -7.12
C PHE A 32 -8.91 -17.66 -6.35
N GLY A 33 -10.18 -17.50 -5.94
CA GLY A 33 -10.62 -16.38 -5.09
C GLY A 33 -9.81 -16.27 -3.81
N THR A 34 -9.60 -17.38 -3.11
CA THR A 34 -8.81 -17.41 -1.85
C THR A 34 -7.34 -17.03 -2.09
N VAL A 35 -6.73 -17.52 -3.18
CA VAL A 35 -5.35 -17.16 -3.53
C VAL A 35 -5.23 -15.66 -3.84
N VAL A 36 -6.20 -15.11 -4.59
CA VAL A 36 -6.24 -13.68 -4.89
C VAL A 36 -6.40 -12.85 -3.61
N GLU A 37 -7.32 -13.21 -2.72
CA GLU A 37 -7.49 -12.53 -1.43
C GLU A 37 -6.19 -12.55 -0.59
N GLN A 38 -5.49 -13.68 -0.52
CA GLN A 38 -4.21 -13.78 0.19
C GLN A 38 -3.12 -12.90 -0.42
N MET A 39 -3.10 -12.71 -1.74
CA MET A 39 -2.14 -11.83 -2.40
C MET A 39 -2.40 -10.35 -2.13
N PHE A 40 -3.66 -9.94 -1.96
CA PHE A 40 -4.02 -8.55 -1.67
C PHE A 40 -3.96 -8.20 -0.17
N SER A 41 -4.16 -9.16 0.73
CA SER A 41 -4.32 -8.91 2.16
C SER A 41 -3.02 -8.60 2.92
N GLN A 42 -1.83 -8.84 2.33
CA GLN A 42 -0.57 -8.68 3.06
C GLN A 42 -0.04 -7.23 3.10
N PHE A 43 -0.48 -6.37 2.20
CA PHE A 43 0.00 -4.99 2.11
C PHE A 43 -1.12 -3.95 2.13
N ASP A 44 -2.33 -4.34 1.71
CA ASP A 44 -3.47 -3.43 1.66
C ASP A 44 -4.25 -3.45 3.00
N PRO A 45 -4.57 -2.28 3.59
CA PRO A 45 -5.39 -2.20 4.78
C PRO A 45 -6.84 -2.61 4.50
N ASP A 46 -7.60 -2.99 5.54
CA ASP A 46 -9.02 -3.32 5.42
C ASP A 46 -9.86 -2.18 4.84
N ILE A 47 -9.54 -0.95 5.25
CA ILE A 47 -10.18 0.27 4.75
C ILE A 47 -9.10 1.32 4.49
N ARG A 48 -9.16 1.90 3.30
CA ARG A 48 -8.36 3.06 2.93
C ARG A 48 -9.27 4.26 2.70
N ILE A 49 -8.96 5.37 3.36
CA ILE A 49 -9.72 6.61 3.29
C ILE A 49 -8.86 7.63 2.56
N THR A 50 -9.41 8.25 1.54
CA THR A 50 -8.74 9.30 0.73
C THR A 50 -9.70 10.45 0.50
N ALA A 51 -9.19 11.64 0.24
CA ALA A 51 -10.02 12.77 -0.11
C ALA A 51 -10.79 12.52 -1.42
N GLN A 52 -12.07 12.84 -1.44
CA GLN A 52 -12.88 12.78 -2.65
C GLN A 52 -12.46 13.85 -3.67
N ASN A 53 -12.06 15.02 -3.19
CA ASN A 53 -11.57 16.12 -4.00
C ASN A 53 -10.19 16.55 -3.51
N GLY A 54 -9.22 16.65 -4.45
CA GLY A 54 -7.84 16.98 -4.12
C GLY A 54 -6.97 15.76 -3.91
N LYS A 55 -5.74 15.99 -3.43
CA LYS A 55 -4.74 14.93 -3.19
C LYS A 55 -4.55 14.64 -1.71
N SER A 56 -4.91 15.58 -0.86
CA SER A 56 -4.67 15.53 0.59
C SER A 56 -5.83 16.13 1.35
N PHE A 57 -5.89 15.85 2.62
CA PHE A 57 -6.85 16.44 3.56
C PHE A 57 -6.19 16.61 4.94
N HIS A 58 -6.81 17.45 5.77
CA HIS A 58 -6.33 17.70 7.12
C HIS A 58 -7.06 16.78 8.11
N LEU A 59 -6.31 16.00 8.86
CA LEU A 59 -6.81 15.20 9.96
C LEU A 59 -6.57 15.94 11.27
N SER A 60 -7.65 16.42 11.92
CA SER A 60 -7.51 17.00 13.24
C SER A 60 -7.26 15.92 14.30
N PRO A 61 -6.50 16.22 15.38
CA PRO A 61 -6.31 15.29 16.48
C PRO A 61 -7.62 14.77 17.08
N GLU A 62 -8.62 15.66 17.16
CA GLU A 62 -9.95 15.30 17.68
C GLU A 62 -10.66 14.26 16.78
N THR A 63 -10.56 14.42 15.46
CA THR A 63 -11.13 13.48 14.49
C THR A 63 -10.41 12.13 14.57
N LYS A 64 -9.08 12.16 14.70
CA LYS A 64 -8.27 10.93 14.89
C LYS A 64 -8.70 10.19 16.15
N ASP A 65 -8.85 10.88 17.26
CA ASP A 65 -9.29 10.30 18.54
C ASP A 65 -10.72 9.72 18.45
N GLN A 66 -11.63 10.40 17.73
CA GLN A 66 -12.99 9.90 17.50
C GLN A 66 -12.98 8.61 16.65
N LEU A 67 -12.14 8.53 15.62
CA LEU A 67 -12.00 7.33 14.81
C LEU A 67 -11.42 6.16 15.61
N LEU A 68 -10.41 6.40 16.43
CA LEU A 68 -9.82 5.39 17.31
C LEU A 68 -10.75 4.95 18.45
N ALA A 69 -11.73 5.79 18.81
CA ALA A 69 -12.75 5.43 19.81
C ALA A 69 -13.84 4.47 19.29
N LEU A 70 -13.91 4.25 17.97
CA LEU A 70 -14.85 3.30 17.37
C LEU A 70 -14.44 1.86 17.73
N PRO A 71 -15.37 1.03 18.22
CA PRO A 71 -15.06 -0.36 18.56
C PRO A 71 -14.71 -1.24 17.37
N GLU A 72 -15.06 -0.80 16.15
CA GLU A 72 -14.72 -1.45 14.89
C GLU A 72 -13.30 -1.15 14.40
N VAL A 73 -12.65 -0.10 14.93
CA VAL A 73 -11.30 0.34 14.51
C VAL A 73 -10.29 -0.22 15.51
N ASN A 74 -9.39 -1.05 15.02
CA ASN A 74 -8.28 -1.60 15.79
C ASN A 74 -7.03 -0.73 15.68
N LEU A 75 -6.65 -0.38 14.46
CA LEU A 75 -5.46 0.41 14.14
C LEU A 75 -5.80 1.51 13.13
N LEU A 76 -5.14 2.64 13.26
CA LEU A 76 -5.25 3.76 12.33
C LEU A 76 -3.84 4.28 12.02
N SER A 77 -3.42 4.16 10.77
CA SER A 77 -2.13 4.66 10.28
C SER A 77 -2.34 5.80 9.29
N GLU A 78 -1.53 6.84 9.44
CA GLU A 78 -1.48 7.98 8.52
C GLU A 78 -0.48 7.71 7.40
N SER A 79 -0.82 8.08 6.16
CA SER A 79 0.13 7.99 5.06
C SER A 79 0.08 9.20 4.13
N ILE A 80 1.25 9.48 3.53
CA ILE A 80 1.44 10.49 2.49
C ILE A 80 2.01 9.80 1.27
N GLU A 81 1.27 9.81 0.17
CA GLU A 81 1.66 9.17 -1.07
C GLU A 81 1.76 10.19 -2.20
N GLU A 82 2.94 10.32 -2.78
CA GLU A 82 3.21 11.19 -3.92
C GLU A 82 4.35 10.63 -4.79
N THR A 83 4.42 11.09 -6.01
CA THR A 83 5.53 10.74 -6.90
C THR A 83 6.75 11.56 -6.55
N ALA A 84 7.88 10.87 -6.36
CA ALA A 84 9.20 11.47 -6.16
C ALA A 84 10.20 10.92 -7.17
N LEU A 85 11.41 11.46 -7.19
CA LEU A 85 12.50 10.99 -8.03
C LEU A 85 13.67 10.57 -7.15
N ILE A 86 14.10 9.33 -7.26
CA ILE A 86 15.35 8.86 -6.65
C ILE A 86 16.50 9.21 -7.60
N TYR A 87 17.56 9.77 -7.02
CA TYR A 87 18.85 9.91 -7.67
C TYR A 87 19.90 9.09 -6.92
N PHE A 88 20.51 8.17 -7.64
CA PHE A 88 21.54 7.31 -7.10
C PHE A 88 22.64 7.06 -8.15
N GLU A 89 23.88 7.43 -7.83
CA GLU A 89 24.98 7.50 -8.79
C GLU A 89 24.57 8.30 -10.03
N ASP A 90 24.56 7.68 -11.22
CA ASP A 90 24.15 8.32 -12.47
C ASP A 90 22.72 7.94 -12.91
N LYS A 91 21.96 7.27 -12.03
CA LYS A 91 20.60 6.80 -12.34
C LYS A 91 19.55 7.68 -11.69
N GLN A 92 18.53 8.02 -12.46
CA GLN A 92 17.32 8.69 -11.99
C GLN A 92 16.13 7.77 -12.23
N THR A 93 15.33 7.56 -11.19
CA THR A 93 14.16 6.67 -11.28
C THR A 93 12.97 7.31 -10.57
N PRO A 94 11.83 7.48 -11.26
CA PRO A 94 10.61 7.90 -10.60
C PRO A 94 10.11 6.78 -9.69
N VAL A 95 9.60 7.18 -8.51
CA VAL A 95 9.08 6.28 -7.50
C VAL A 95 7.79 6.82 -6.92
N GLN A 96 6.95 5.91 -6.44
CA GLN A 96 5.84 6.23 -5.56
C GLN A 96 6.39 6.28 -4.14
N LEU A 97 6.60 7.48 -3.62
CA LEU A 97 7.00 7.69 -2.23
C LEU A 97 5.77 7.51 -1.34
N MET A 98 5.89 6.70 -0.31
CA MET A 98 4.86 6.52 0.70
C MET A 98 5.49 6.77 2.07
N GLY A 99 5.17 7.92 2.67
CA GLY A 99 5.47 8.23 4.05
C GLY A 99 4.48 7.51 4.96
N VAL A 100 4.99 6.76 5.94
CA VAL A 100 4.21 5.95 6.87
C VAL A 100 4.55 6.30 8.31
N ASP A 101 3.58 6.16 9.19
CA ASP A 101 3.76 6.34 10.63
C ASP A 101 4.21 5.04 11.32
N SER A 102 4.47 5.12 12.62
CA SER A 102 4.93 3.99 13.44
C SER A 102 3.90 2.87 13.66
N VAL A 103 2.64 3.08 13.23
CA VAL A 103 1.57 2.07 13.36
C VAL A 103 1.50 1.19 12.11
N PHE A 104 2.11 1.62 11.03
CA PHE A 104 2.02 0.97 9.72
C PHE A 104 2.52 -0.48 9.72
N ASP A 105 3.59 -0.78 10.43
CA ASP A 105 4.14 -2.13 10.56
C ASP A 105 3.15 -3.11 11.19
N SER A 106 2.46 -2.65 12.26
CA SER A 106 1.46 -3.45 12.95
C SER A 106 0.18 -3.65 12.13
N LEU A 107 -0.08 -2.75 11.17
CA LEU A 107 -1.25 -2.81 10.30
C LEU A 107 -1.06 -3.76 9.11
N THR A 108 0.16 -3.86 8.59
CA THR A 108 0.45 -4.48 7.29
C THR A 108 1.28 -5.75 7.37
N ASP A 109 1.68 -6.21 8.58
CA ASP A 109 2.60 -7.36 8.76
C ASP A 109 3.83 -7.29 7.84
N ILE A 110 4.35 -6.06 7.63
CA ILE A 110 5.39 -5.78 6.64
C ILE A 110 6.68 -6.60 6.87
N ASP A 111 6.98 -6.95 8.11
CA ASP A 111 8.15 -7.77 8.45
C ASP A 111 8.13 -9.14 7.74
N ASN A 112 6.96 -9.69 7.47
CA ASN A 112 6.81 -10.99 6.79
C ASN A 112 7.12 -10.94 5.29
N ILE A 113 7.16 -9.74 4.70
CA ILE A 113 7.44 -9.54 3.26
C ILE A 113 8.82 -8.94 3.01
N ILE A 114 9.60 -8.65 4.06
CA ILE A 114 11.00 -8.21 3.92
C ILE A 114 11.85 -9.38 3.41
N THR A 115 12.55 -9.14 2.31
CA THR A 115 13.44 -10.13 1.67
C THR A 115 14.92 -9.90 1.97
N ASP A 116 15.32 -8.67 2.26
CA ASP A 116 16.68 -8.30 2.67
C ASP A 116 16.62 -7.11 3.65
N GLY A 117 17.45 -7.12 4.70
CA GLY A 117 17.44 -6.11 5.74
C GLY A 117 16.29 -6.27 6.74
N HIS A 118 15.71 -5.16 7.17
CA HIS A 118 14.58 -5.11 8.11
C HIS A 118 13.69 -3.89 7.81
N PHE A 119 12.47 -3.89 8.35
CA PHE A 119 11.60 -2.73 8.24
C PHE A 119 12.01 -1.69 9.28
N GLU A 120 12.55 -0.58 8.81
CA GLU A 120 12.91 0.57 9.61
C GLU A 120 12.90 1.81 8.73
N VAL A 121 12.06 2.79 9.05
CA VAL A 121 11.96 4.05 8.31
C VAL A 121 12.66 5.21 9.02
N TYR A 122 12.95 5.06 10.31
CA TYR A 122 13.70 6.01 11.12
C TYR A 122 14.41 5.32 12.30
N ASP A 123 15.72 5.52 12.47
CA ASP A 123 16.52 4.89 13.52
C ASP A 123 16.88 5.82 14.70
N GLY A 124 16.24 6.98 14.78
CA GLY A 124 16.50 8.00 15.80
C GLY A 124 17.61 8.99 15.41
N ALA A 125 18.41 8.71 14.39
CA ALA A 125 19.49 9.55 13.92
C ALA A 125 19.42 9.84 12.41
N PHE A 126 19.00 8.87 11.62
CA PHE A 126 18.96 8.94 10.16
C PHE A 126 17.61 8.51 9.61
N ASP A 127 17.18 9.22 8.58
CA ASP A 127 16.04 8.81 7.79
C ASP A 127 16.39 7.52 7.01
N ARG A 128 15.53 6.53 7.12
CA ARG A 128 15.66 5.22 6.49
C ARG A 128 14.59 5.03 5.43
N ALA A 129 14.85 4.11 4.51
CA ALA A 129 13.90 3.76 3.47
C ALA A 129 13.85 2.25 3.25
N VAL A 130 12.66 1.77 2.88
CA VAL A 130 12.43 0.38 2.49
C VAL A 130 11.91 0.37 1.06
N LEU A 131 12.58 -0.36 0.17
CA LEU A 131 12.32 -0.36 -1.27
C LEU A 131 11.65 -1.64 -1.71
N GLY A 132 10.80 -1.55 -2.74
CA GLY A 132 10.34 -2.71 -3.47
C GLY A 132 11.51 -3.43 -4.17
N GLN A 133 11.46 -4.75 -4.23
CA GLN A 133 12.57 -5.59 -4.71
C GLN A 133 12.97 -5.28 -6.16
N LEU A 134 12.01 -5.07 -7.06
CA LEU A 134 12.30 -4.75 -8.45
C LEU A 134 12.87 -3.34 -8.59
N LEU A 135 12.43 -2.38 -7.75
CA LEU A 135 12.99 -1.05 -7.69
C LEU A 135 14.45 -1.09 -7.24
N ALA A 136 14.74 -1.78 -6.14
CA ALA A 136 16.10 -1.94 -5.61
C ALA A 136 17.03 -2.58 -6.64
N TRP A 137 16.56 -3.61 -7.34
CA TRP A 137 17.31 -4.25 -8.42
C TRP A 137 17.58 -3.32 -9.62
N LYS A 138 16.57 -2.53 -10.03
CA LYS A 138 16.66 -1.58 -11.14
C LYS A 138 17.73 -0.50 -10.91
N ILE A 139 17.82 0.01 -9.69
CA ILE A 139 18.83 1.01 -9.32
C ILE A 139 20.16 0.38 -8.89
N GLY A 140 20.19 -0.93 -8.57
CA GLY A 140 21.40 -1.66 -8.20
C GLY A 140 21.78 -1.53 -6.73
N ILE A 141 20.79 -1.40 -5.85
CA ILE A 141 20.98 -1.22 -4.40
C ILE A 141 20.49 -2.46 -3.64
N GLY A 142 21.21 -2.81 -2.54
CA GLY A 142 20.81 -3.79 -1.54
C GLY A 142 20.68 -3.15 -0.15
N ALA A 143 20.05 -3.85 0.80
CA ALA A 143 19.85 -3.34 2.17
C ALA A 143 21.15 -3.07 2.96
N ARG A 144 22.27 -3.62 2.52
CA ARG A 144 23.61 -3.39 3.13
C ARG A 144 24.37 -2.22 2.52
N PHE A 145 23.71 -1.42 1.70
CA PHE A 145 24.36 -0.30 1.03
C PHE A 145 24.55 0.87 2.02
N ILE A 146 25.81 1.34 2.16
CA ILE A 146 26.21 2.33 3.19
C ILE A 146 25.95 3.77 2.72
N HIS A 147 25.85 4.01 1.40
CA HIS A 147 25.67 5.36 0.87
C HIS A 147 24.19 5.75 0.86
N GLY A 148 23.93 7.00 1.25
CA GLY A 148 22.57 7.55 1.18
C GLY A 148 22.12 7.73 -0.28
N ILE A 149 20.84 7.53 -0.50
CA ILE A 149 20.16 7.90 -1.74
C ILE A 149 19.55 9.29 -1.59
N GLN A 150 19.56 10.05 -2.67
CA GLN A 150 18.90 11.35 -2.71
C GLN A 150 17.50 11.21 -3.31
N VAL A 151 16.52 11.80 -2.63
CA VAL A 151 15.13 11.81 -3.06
C VAL A 151 14.74 13.26 -3.36
N TYR A 152 14.20 13.47 -4.54
CA TYR A 152 13.78 14.79 -5.03
C TYR A 152 12.28 14.81 -5.20
N ALA A 153 11.65 15.87 -4.73
CA ALA A 153 10.24 16.14 -5.02
C ALA A 153 10.06 17.60 -5.46
N PRO A 154 9.16 17.88 -6.40
CA PRO A 154 8.88 19.26 -6.81
C PRO A 154 8.25 20.02 -5.66
N LYS A 155 8.71 21.27 -5.45
CA LYS A 155 8.13 22.16 -4.45
C LYS A 155 6.67 22.46 -4.79
N ARG A 156 5.79 22.27 -3.81
CA ARG A 156 4.34 22.38 -3.99
C ARG A 156 3.88 23.82 -4.24
N ASN A 157 4.46 24.80 -3.53
CA ASN A 157 4.00 26.18 -3.47
C ASN A 157 4.98 27.19 -4.11
N SER A 158 5.94 26.77 -4.93
CA SER A 158 6.91 27.66 -5.54
C SER A 158 6.58 27.99 -7.00
N LYS A 159 6.87 29.24 -7.40
CA LYS A 159 6.88 29.60 -8.82
C LYS A 159 8.08 28.95 -9.48
N VAL A 160 7.87 28.29 -10.62
CA VAL A 160 8.94 27.62 -11.38
C VAL A 160 10.04 28.64 -11.72
N ASN A 161 11.25 28.38 -11.24
CA ASN A 161 12.42 29.19 -11.55
C ASN A 161 13.16 28.55 -12.74
N MET A 162 13.01 29.15 -13.92
CA MET A 162 13.67 28.66 -15.15
C MET A 162 15.18 28.90 -15.17
N LEU A 163 15.70 29.84 -14.38
CA LEU A 163 17.12 30.15 -14.32
C LEU A 163 17.89 29.19 -13.39
N ARG A 164 17.18 28.59 -12.42
CA ARG A 164 17.75 27.61 -11.49
C ARG A 164 16.77 26.45 -11.34
N PRO A 165 16.79 25.47 -12.23
CA PRO A 165 15.89 24.31 -12.18
C PRO A 165 15.94 23.56 -10.85
N ASP A 166 17.15 23.43 -10.27
CA ASP A 166 17.36 22.72 -9.00
C ASP A 166 16.63 23.38 -7.82
N ALA A 167 16.41 24.69 -7.86
CA ALA A 167 15.69 25.42 -6.82
C ALA A 167 14.19 25.08 -6.77
N ASN A 168 13.66 24.39 -7.77
CA ASN A 168 12.26 23.97 -7.84
C ASN A 168 11.98 22.64 -7.11
N PHE A 169 13.01 21.99 -6.59
CA PHE A 169 12.89 20.70 -5.90
C PHE A 169 13.32 20.83 -4.44
N ASN A 170 12.63 20.12 -3.59
CA ASN A 170 13.14 19.75 -2.28
C ASN A 170 13.97 18.49 -2.44
N THR A 171 14.98 18.32 -1.59
CA THR A 171 15.89 17.18 -1.62
C THR A 171 16.12 16.70 -0.21
N GLU A 172 15.94 15.41 0.01
CA GLU A 172 16.26 14.72 1.26
C GLU A 172 17.15 13.53 0.97
N THR A 173 17.93 13.12 1.97
CA THR A 173 18.82 11.97 1.88
C THR A 173 18.37 10.92 2.87
N CYS A 174 18.21 9.69 2.43
CA CYS A 174 17.88 8.56 3.29
C CYS A 174 18.76 7.34 2.98
N PHE A 175 18.84 6.42 3.92
CA PHE A 175 19.62 5.19 3.83
C PHE A 175 18.70 3.99 3.70
N ILE A 176 19.11 2.99 2.94
CA ILE A 176 18.28 1.79 2.75
C ILE A 176 18.42 0.89 3.98
N ALA A 177 17.28 0.57 4.62
CA ALA A 177 17.20 -0.36 5.74
C ALA A 177 16.72 -1.74 5.31
N GLY A 178 15.81 -1.81 4.32
CA GLY A 178 15.24 -3.07 3.87
C GLY A 178 14.74 -3.06 2.45
N ILE A 179 14.46 -4.26 1.96
CA ILE A 179 13.86 -4.53 0.67
C ILE A 179 12.70 -5.48 0.88
N PHE A 180 11.54 -5.14 0.36
CA PHE A 180 10.34 -5.96 0.45
C PHE A 180 9.93 -6.53 -0.91
N ALA A 181 9.18 -7.63 -0.90
CA ALA A 181 8.55 -8.22 -2.08
C ALA A 181 7.14 -8.72 -1.74
N VAL A 182 6.14 -8.18 -2.43
CA VAL A 182 4.73 -8.63 -2.33
C VAL A 182 4.29 -9.42 -3.57
N ASN A 183 5.20 -9.63 -4.53
CA ASN A 183 4.92 -10.27 -5.83
C ASN A 183 3.84 -9.54 -6.64
N GLN A 184 3.74 -8.23 -6.46
CA GLN A 184 2.89 -7.34 -7.22
C GLN A 184 3.76 -6.27 -7.87
N GLN A 185 3.78 -6.23 -9.19
CA GLN A 185 4.63 -5.31 -9.97
C GLN A 185 4.42 -3.85 -9.57
N LYS A 186 3.18 -3.46 -9.28
CA LYS A 186 2.83 -2.09 -8.87
C LYS A 186 3.63 -1.62 -7.66
N TYR A 187 3.81 -2.48 -6.65
CA TYR A 187 4.52 -2.16 -5.41
C TYR A 187 6.01 -2.47 -5.54
N ASP A 188 6.36 -3.65 -6.04
CA ASP A 188 7.75 -4.11 -6.09
C ASP A 188 8.62 -3.26 -7.02
N GLU A 189 8.04 -2.68 -8.11
CA GLU A 189 8.79 -1.91 -9.10
C GLU A 189 8.92 -0.41 -8.76
N ASN A 190 7.96 0.15 -8.01
CA ASN A 190 7.86 1.60 -7.90
C ASN A 190 7.76 2.13 -6.47
N LEU A 191 7.45 1.28 -5.46
CA LEU A 191 7.16 1.78 -4.12
C LEU A 191 8.42 1.93 -3.28
N MET A 192 8.51 3.07 -2.59
CA MET A 192 9.51 3.42 -1.60
C MET A 192 8.81 3.87 -0.32
N LEU A 193 9.02 3.14 0.77
CA LEU A 193 8.51 3.47 2.10
C LEU A 193 9.53 4.30 2.86
N VAL A 194 9.08 5.38 3.48
CA VAL A 194 9.89 6.28 4.30
C VAL A 194 9.11 6.72 5.52
N ASP A 195 9.77 7.36 6.47
CA ASP A 195 9.08 8.01 7.59
C ASP A 195 8.14 9.11 7.10
N ILE A 196 6.97 9.24 7.73
CA ILE A 196 5.96 10.23 7.37
C ILE A 196 6.48 11.66 7.52
N ASP A 197 7.37 11.92 8.49
CA ASP A 197 7.94 13.24 8.71
C ASP A 197 8.99 13.59 7.64
N LEU A 198 9.74 12.61 7.12
CA LEU A 198 10.57 12.81 5.93
C LEU A 198 9.69 13.17 4.73
N ALA A 199 8.60 12.43 4.51
CA ALA A 199 7.67 12.71 3.41
C ALA A 199 7.07 14.12 3.53
N ARG A 200 6.69 14.57 4.74
CA ARG A 200 6.19 15.93 4.99
C ARG A 200 7.22 16.99 4.62
N ARG A 201 8.47 16.83 5.06
CA ARG A 201 9.55 17.78 4.73
C ARG A 201 9.82 17.85 3.23
N LEU A 202 9.90 16.69 2.58
CA LEU A 202 10.22 16.59 1.16
C LEU A 202 9.12 17.16 0.26
N LEU A 203 7.86 16.99 0.65
CA LEU A 203 6.68 17.30 -0.18
C LEU A 203 5.98 18.62 0.19
N ASP A 204 6.50 19.37 1.17
CA ASP A 204 5.89 20.59 1.70
C ASP A 204 4.47 20.36 2.26
N TYR A 205 4.27 19.28 3.04
CA TYR A 205 3.01 18.93 3.71
C TYR A 205 2.99 19.45 5.14
N GLU A 206 1.83 19.92 5.60
CA GLU A 206 1.63 20.30 6.99
C GLU A 206 1.53 19.07 7.91
N THR A 207 1.77 19.26 9.22
CA THR A 207 1.79 18.15 10.19
C THR A 207 0.47 17.38 10.27
N THR A 208 -0.66 18.07 10.06
CA THR A 208 -1.99 17.44 10.07
C THR A 208 -2.47 16.99 8.69
N GLU A 209 -1.70 17.26 7.65
CA GLU A 209 -2.08 16.96 6.28
C GLU A 209 -1.62 15.53 5.91
N VAL A 210 -2.54 14.76 5.34
CA VAL A 210 -2.32 13.37 4.90
C VAL A 210 -2.97 13.15 3.53
N THR A 211 -2.50 12.16 2.78
CA THR A 211 -3.13 11.77 1.50
C THR A 211 -4.07 10.59 1.67
N ALA A 212 -3.80 9.74 2.66
CA ALA A 212 -4.67 8.62 2.99
C ALA A 212 -4.58 8.27 4.48
N LEU A 213 -5.67 7.70 5.00
CA LEU A 213 -5.68 6.98 6.27
C LEU A 213 -5.91 5.50 5.98
N GLN A 214 -5.15 4.68 6.67
CA GLN A 214 -5.25 3.23 6.60
C GLN A 214 -5.82 2.71 7.90
N VAL A 215 -6.90 1.95 7.81
CA VAL A 215 -7.66 1.48 8.98
C VAL A 215 -7.66 -0.04 9.00
N GLY A 216 -7.23 -0.61 10.11
CA GLY A 216 -7.43 -2.02 10.45
C GLY A 216 -8.75 -2.20 11.19
N VAL A 217 -9.58 -3.13 10.73
CA VAL A 217 -10.86 -3.44 11.34
C VAL A 217 -10.67 -4.50 12.42
N ALA A 218 -11.25 -4.29 13.60
CA ALA A 218 -11.17 -5.24 14.70
C ALA A 218 -11.85 -6.57 14.34
N GLU A 219 -11.27 -7.67 14.83
CA GLU A 219 -11.81 -9.02 14.63
C GLU A 219 -13.28 -9.11 15.09
N GLY A 220 -14.10 -9.75 14.26
CA GLY A 220 -15.53 -9.93 14.53
C GLY A 220 -16.43 -8.79 14.06
N TYR A 221 -15.87 -7.70 13.57
CA TYR A 221 -16.64 -6.60 12.99
C TYR A 221 -16.68 -6.67 11.46
N SER A 222 -17.77 -6.17 10.88
CA SER A 222 -17.92 -6.11 9.43
C SER A 222 -17.30 -4.84 8.86
N ILE A 223 -16.47 -4.97 7.82
CA ILE A 223 -15.88 -3.83 7.08
C ILE A 223 -16.97 -2.85 6.61
N ARG A 224 -18.15 -3.34 6.20
CA ARG A 224 -19.27 -2.49 5.77
C ARG A 224 -19.83 -1.62 6.91
N ARG A 225 -19.85 -2.16 8.14
CA ARG A 225 -20.28 -1.40 9.33
C ARG A 225 -19.23 -0.37 9.69
N ALA A 226 -17.96 -0.75 9.75
CA ALA A 226 -16.85 0.16 10.00
C ALA A 226 -16.82 1.33 9.00
N LYS A 227 -16.96 1.05 7.69
CA LYS A 227 -17.04 2.10 6.65
C LYS A 227 -18.17 3.09 6.89
N ARG A 228 -19.37 2.64 7.28
CA ARG A 228 -20.51 3.51 7.56
C ARG A 228 -20.26 4.41 8.77
N ASP A 229 -19.73 3.83 9.83
CA ASP A 229 -19.56 4.53 11.11
C ASP A 229 -18.36 5.52 11.02
N ILE A 230 -17.31 5.17 10.29
CA ILE A 230 -16.22 6.08 9.91
C ILE A 230 -16.74 7.24 9.04
N ALA A 231 -17.54 6.96 8.01
CA ALA A 231 -18.10 7.99 7.14
C ALA A 231 -19.01 8.98 7.89
N ALA A 232 -19.70 8.52 8.94
CA ALA A 232 -20.51 9.39 9.79
C ALA A 232 -19.68 10.40 10.60
N ILE A 233 -18.42 10.07 10.95
CA ILE A 233 -17.49 10.98 11.64
C ILE A 233 -16.84 11.95 10.65
N LEU A 234 -16.35 11.43 9.52
CA LEU A 234 -15.61 12.22 8.53
C LEU A 234 -16.52 13.17 7.73
N GLY A 235 -17.78 12.79 7.50
CA GLY A 235 -18.72 13.57 6.71
C GLY A 235 -18.54 13.42 5.19
N GLU A 236 -19.16 14.34 4.44
CA GLU A 236 -19.07 14.37 2.96
C GLU A 236 -17.72 14.95 2.52
N GLY A 237 -16.94 14.18 1.75
CA GLY A 237 -15.63 14.62 1.23
C GLY A 237 -14.53 13.57 1.26
N TYR A 238 -14.85 12.36 1.79
CA TYR A 238 -13.92 11.25 1.97
C TYR A 238 -14.43 9.96 1.32
#